data_b407661f8e2b9ac99417bd947f8c149b
#
_entry.id   b407661f8e2b9ac99417bd947f8c149b
#
_cell.length_a   1.000
_cell.length_b   1.000
_cell.length_c   1.000
_cell.angle_alpha   90.00
_cell.angle_beta   90.00
_cell.angle_gamma   90.00
#
_symmetry.space_group_name_H-M   'P 1'
#
loop_
_entity.id
_entity.type
_entity.pdbx_description
1 polymer ?
#
loop_
_entity_poly.entity_id
_entity_poly.type
_entity_poly.pdbx_seq_one_letter_code
_entity_poly.pdbx_strand_id
1 'polypeptide(L)'
;LVADEADREGNIYSGFSTEDTPAIAEATKFNQGIVIVQVNKLVDKVSRVDIPADWVDFVIESPTPYMLNPLFTRDPAKISDERILKAMMAIKGIYGEYGVQVLNHGVGFDTSAIELILPTYGESLGLRGKICRHWVLNPHPTMIPAIETGWAENLYSFGSEVGMEEYIKARPDVFAVGPDGTMRSNRAFCQAAGHYAADMFIGSTMQIDRYGNSSTATKNNVAGFGGAPNMGCDAKGRRHVTEAWFKCGNEVANRAELTGECLRGKKLVVQVITTVSEKGFPGFVQELDAIQLKKNAGLDLEPVMIYSDDLTHIVSEIGIAYLHKCRNMEERMNAIRAIAGKTEVGMLEDPAETLRLRKEGIVKLPEDLGIDRSTATRELLAAKNMKDLVDWSGGLYNPCLLYTSD
;
A
#
# COMPACT_ATOMS: atom_id res chain seq x y z
N LEU A 1 -18.84 -1.44 -16.11
CA LEU A 1 -18.23 -2.38 -15.17
C LEU A 1 -17.89 -3.69 -15.88
N VAL A 2 -16.94 -4.45 -15.35
CA VAL A 2 -16.60 -5.81 -15.81
C VAL A 2 -16.81 -6.77 -14.63
N ALA A 3 -17.39 -7.94 -14.89
CA ALA A 3 -17.68 -8.95 -13.90
C ALA A 3 -17.56 -10.37 -14.51
N ASP A 4 -17.55 -11.38 -13.67
CA ASP A 4 -17.40 -12.76 -14.14
C ASP A 4 -18.72 -13.34 -14.68
N GLU A 5 -19.81 -13.24 -13.92
CA GLU A 5 -21.07 -13.89 -14.29
C GLU A 5 -22.27 -12.97 -14.05
N ALA A 6 -23.30 -13.15 -14.87
CA ALA A 6 -24.65 -12.64 -14.62
C ALA A 6 -25.67 -13.76 -14.77
N ASP A 7 -26.72 -13.71 -13.97
CA ASP A 7 -27.85 -14.61 -14.13
C ASP A 7 -28.99 -14.01 -14.98
N ARG A 8 -30.02 -14.81 -15.23
CA ARG A 8 -31.17 -14.39 -16.05
C ARG A 8 -32.02 -13.29 -15.43
N GLU A 9 -31.89 -13.09 -14.11
CA GLU A 9 -32.58 -12.02 -13.41
C GLU A 9 -31.80 -10.71 -13.46
N GLY A 10 -30.53 -10.76 -13.89
CA GLY A 10 -29.63 -9.61 -13.96
C GLY A 10 -28.77 -9.42 -12.72
N ASN A 11 -28.77 -10.38 -11.78
CA ASN A 11 -27.84 -10.35 -10.66
C ASN A 11 -26.41 -10.65 -11.13
N ILE A 12 -25.45 -9.97 -10.56
CA ILE A 12 -24.05 -10.03 -10.96
C ILE A 12 -23.18 -10.67 -9.89
N TYR A 13 -22.35 -11.60 -10.30
CA TYR A 13 -21.20 -12.09 -9.59
C TYR A 13 -19.95 -11.42 -10.19
N SER A 14 -19.29 -10.54 -9.44
CA SER A 14 -18.16 -9.76 -9.92
C SER A 14 -16.84 -10.52 -9.93
N GLY A 15 -16.86 -11.80 -9.55
CA GLY A 15 -15.67 -12.61 -9.40
C GLY A 15 -15.08 -12.56 -8.00
N PHE A 16 -13.93 -13.18 -7.84
CA PHE A 16 -13.28 -13.29 -6.54
C PHE A 16 -12.66 -11.95 -6.10
N SER A 17 -12.05 -11.22 -7.03
CA SER A 17 -11.54 -9.88 -6.80
C SER A 17 -12.61 -8.84 -7.16
N THR A 18 -13.38 -8.43 -6.18
CA THR A 18 -14.52 -7.52 -6.36
C THR A 18 -14.13 -6.06 -6.35
N GLU A 19 -13.08 -5.71 -5.63
CA GLU A 19 -12.63 -4.34 -5.44
C GLU A 19 -13.79 -3.36 -5.12
N ASP A 20 -13.79 -2.18 -5.69
CA ASP A 20 -14.82 -1.15 -5.50
C ASP A 20 -16.02 -1.30 -6.44
N THR A 21 -16.04 -2.32 -7.31
CA THR A 21 -17.03 -2.46 -8.38
C THR A 21 -18.49 -2.39 -7.88
N PRO A 22 -18.91 -3.11 -6.82
CA PRO A 22 -20.27 -2.98 -6.32
C PRO A 22 -20.59 -1.62 -5.70
N ALA A 23 -19.61 -0.97 -5.03
CA ALA A 23 -19.82 0.37 -4.47
C ALA A 23 -19.99 1.43 -5.56
N ILE A 24 -19.27 1.26 -6.68
CA ILE A 24 -19.41 2.13 -7.86
C ILE A 24 -20.79 1.94 -8.49
N ALA A 25 -21.27 0.70 -8.63
CA ALA A 25 -22.61 0.41 -9.14
C ALA A 25 -23.69 1.05 -8.26
N GLU A 26 -23.61 0.87 -6.94
CA GLU A 26 -24.50 1.47 -5.97
C GLU A 26 -24.52 2.99 -6.08
N ALA A 27 -23.36 3.64 -6.00
CA ALA A 27 -23.25 5.09 -6.10
C ALA A 27 -23.79 5.63 -7.43
N THR A 28 -23.54 4.92 -8.54
CA THR A 28 -24.06 5.30 -9.85
C THR A 28 -25.58 5.25 -9.87
N LYS A 29 -26.17 4.19 -9.32
CA LYS A 29 -27.62 4.03 -9.30
C LYS A 29 -28.32 5.04 -8.41
N PHE A 30 -27.78 5.32 -7.22
CA PHE A 30 -28.31 6.35 -6.34
C PHE A 30 -28.25 7.77 -6.94
N ASN A 31 -27.28 8.01 -7.82
CA ASN A 31 -27.20 9.26 -8.58
C ASN A 31 -27.96 9.22 -9.91
N GLN A 32 -28.87 8.27 -10.12
CA GLN A 32 -29.68 8.12 -11.32
C GLN A 32 -28.85 7.91 -12.61
N GLY A 33 -27.66 7.36 -12.46
CA GLY A 33 -26.79 6.99 -13.57
C GLY A 33 -27.18 5.65 -14.18
N ILE A 34 -26.52 5.30 -15.29
CA ILE A 34 -26.72 4.05 -16.02
C ILE A 34 -25.58 3.08 -15.68
N VAL A 35 -25.94 1.87 -15.26
CA VAL A 35 -25.00 0.78 -14.95
C VAL A 35 -25.03 -0.26 -16.07
N ILE A 36 -23.94 -0.34 -16.81
CA ILE A 36 -23.72 -1.33 -17.87
C ILE A 36 -22.66 -2.30 -17.36
N VAL A 37 -22.94 -3.59 -17.36
CA VAL A 37 -22.01 -4.63 -16.92
C VAL A 37 -21.68 -5.58 -18.06
N GLN A 38 -20.39 -5.65 -18.40
CA GLN A 38 -19.86 -6.68 -19.27
C GLN A 38 -19.48 -7.90 -18.43
N VAL A 39 -19.99 -9.08 -18.78
CA VAL A 39 -19.70 -10.33 -18.07
C VAL A 39 -18.96 -11.32 -18.95
N ASN A 40 -18.19 -12.20 -18.33
CA ASN A 40 -17.53 -13.29 -19.03
C ASN A 40 -18.50 -14.40 -19.41
N LYS A 41 -19.59 -14.57 -18.64
CA LYS A 41 -20.52 -15.68 -18.82
C LYS A 41 -21.92 -15.34 -18.31
N LEU A 42 -22.93 -15.79 -19.07
CA LEU A 42 -24.31 -15.84 -18.60
C LEU A 42 -24.60 -17.21 -18.01
N VAL A 43 -25.18 -17.24 -16.80
CA VAL A 43 -25.52 -18.46 -16.06
C VAL A 43 -26.99 -18.48 -15.69
N ASP A 44 -27.52 -19.65 -15.29
CA ASP A 44 -28.90 -19.73 -14.82
C ASP A 44 -29.07 -19.05 -13.45
N LYS A 45 -28.08 -19.17 -12.57
CA LYS A 45 -28.02 -18.51 -11.28
C LYS A 45 -26.58 -18.26 -10.89
N VAL A 46 -26.26 -17.03 -10.46
CA VAL A 46 -24.94 -16.69 -9.94
C VAL A 46 -24.68 -17.41 -8.60
N SER A 47 -23.41 -17.73 -8.36
CA SER A 47 -22.99 -18.37 -7.11
C SER A 47 -23.19 -17.47 -5.89
N ARG A 48 -23.14 -16.16 -6.12
CA ARG A 48 -23.29 -15.10 -5.12
C ARG A 48 -23.73 -13.82 -5.82
N VAL A 49 -24.60 -13.05 -5.19
CA VAL A 49 -25.01 -11.74 -5.68
C VAL A 49 -24.10 -10.66 -5.08
N ASP A 50 -23.22 -10.08 -5.90
CA ASP A 50 -22.39 -8.95 -5.51
C ASP A 50 -23.07 -7.61 -5.87
N ILE A 51 -23.73 -7.57 -7.04
CA ILE A 51 -24.52 -6.43 -7.51
C ILE A 51 -25.92 -6.93 -7.82
N PRO A 52 -26.95 -6.47 -7.09
CA PRO A 52 -28.33 -6.89 -7.32
C PRO A 52 -28.87 -6.36 -8.69
N ALA A 53 -29.78 -7.09 -9.28
CA ALA A 53 -30.35 -6.82 -10.58
C ALA A 53 -30.93 -5.39 -10.71
N ASP A 54 -31.55 -4.88 -9.65
CA ASP A 54 -32.16 -3.51 -9.63
C ASP A 54 -31.11 -2.39 -9.73
N TRP A 55 -29.83 -2.68 -9.58
CA TRP A 55 -28.76 -1.72 -9.79
C TRP A 55 -28.17 -1.78 -11.20
N VAL A 56 -28.60 -2.73 -12.03
CA VAL A 56 -28.04 -2.98 -13.36
C VAL A 56 -29.06 -2.63 -14.42
N ASP A 57 -28.69 -1.81 -15.37
CA ASP A 57 -29.56 -1.43 -16.49
C ASP A 57 -29.30 -2.31 -17.71
N PHE A 58 -28.05 -2.72 -17.95
CA PHE A 58 -27.69 -3.56 -19.09
C PHE A 58 -26.61 -4.58 -18.72
N VAL A 59 -26.79 -5.81 -19.19
CA VAL A 59 -25.79 -6.88 -19.12
C VAL A 59 -25.39 -7.26 -20.55
N ILE A 60 -24.08 -7.36 -20.78
CA ILE A 60 -23.49 -7.73 -22.08
C ILE A 60 -22.52 -8.88 -21.86
N GLU A 61 -22.76 -10.02 -22.50
CA GLU A 61 -21.78 -11.11 -22.49
C GLU A 61 -20.62 -10.77 -23.43
N SER A 62 -19.42 -10.89 -22.95
CA SER A 62 -18.22 -10.62 -23.76
C SER A 62 -17.93 -11.77 -24.71
N PRO A 63 -17.70 -11.49 -26.00
CA PRO A 63 -17.26 -12.51 -26.94
C PRO A 63 -15.88 -13.07 -26.62
N THR A 64 -15.08 -12.31 -25.87
CA THR A 64 -13.78 -12.73 -25.37
C THR A 64 -13.76 -12.50 -23.86
N PRO A 65 -13.69 -13.56 -23.04
CA PRO A 65 -13.66 -13.41 -21.59
C PRO A 65 -12.55 -12.49 -21.13
N TYR A 66 -12.87 -11.59 -20.20
CA TYR A 66 -11.89 -10.80 -19.50
C TYR A 66 -11.16 -11.70 -18.48
N MET A 67 -9.84 -11.65 -18.49
CA MET A 67 -9.04 -12.36 -17.51
C MET A 67 -8.35 -11.36 -16.59
N LEU A 68 -8.43 -11.62 -15.28
CA LEU A 68 -7.63 -10.88 -14.30
C LEU A 68 -6.16 -11.18 -14.54
N ASN A 69 -5.37 -10.12 -14.71
CA ASN A 69 -3.93 -10.26 -14.79
C ASN A 69 -3.35 -10.33 -13.38
N PRO A 70 -2.53 -11.34 -13.07
CA PRO A 70 -1.87 -11.40 -11.79
C PRO A 70 -0.87 -10.24 -11.63
N LEU A 71 -0.76 -9.73 -10.40
CA LEU A 71 0.19 -8.67 -10.10
C LEU A 71 1.63 -9.18 -10.23
N PHE A 72 2.44 -8.48 -11.02
CA PHE A 72 3.84 -8.86 -11.29
C PHE A 72 4.77 -8.69 -10.08
N THR A 73 4.34 -7.96 -9.04
CA THR A 73 5.14 -7.63 -7.85
C THR A 73 5.15 -8.72 -6.79
N ARG A 74 4.55 -9.87 -7.04
CA ARG A 74 4.42 -10.97 -6.08
C ARG A 74 5.57 -11.99 -6.08
N ASP A 75 6.47 -11.92 -7.06
CA ASP A 75 7.60 -12.86 -7.15
C ASP A 75 8.75 -12.43 -6.23
N PRO A 76 9.00 -13.15 -5.10
CA PRO A 76 10.08 -12.79 -4.19
C PRO A 76 11.47 -12.87 -4.83
N ALA A 77 11.64 -13.60 -5.94
CA ALA A 77 12.90 -13.68 -6.65
C ALA A 77 13.41 -12.32 -7.16
N LYS A 78 12.48 -11.37 -7.35
CA LYS A 78 12.76 -10.01 -7.84
C LYS A 78 13.00 -8.98 -6.75
N ILE A 79 12.99 -9.38 -5.47
CA ILE A 79 13.29 -8.48 -4.36
C ILE A 79 14.79 -8.34 -4.19
N SER A 80 15.30 -7.11 -4.31
CA SER A 80 16.72 -6.79 -4.15
C SER A 80 17.11 -6.55 -2.69
N ASP A 81 18.40 -6.62 -2.38
CA ASP A 81 18.95 -6.30 -1.06
C ASP A 81 18.66 -4.85 -0.65
N GLU A 82 18.61 -3.93 -1.60
CA GLU A 82 18.22 -2.54 -1.36
C GLU A 82 16.78 -2.44 -0.82
N ARG A 83 15.84 -3.22 -1.38
CA ARG A 83 14.46 -3.26 -0.89
C ARG A 83 14.37 -3.88 0.50
N ILE A 84 15.21 -4.87 0.77
CA ILE A 84 15.31 -5.47 2.11
C ILE A 84 15.84 -4.44 3.11
N LEU A 85 16.84 -3.64 2.75
CA LEU A 85 17.34 -2.56 3.59
C LEU A 85 16.23 -1.53 3.93
N LYS A 86 15.47 -1.10 2.93
CA LYS A 86 14.31 -0.20 3.14
C LYS A 86 13.27 -0.84 4.06
N ALA A 87 12.99 -2.12 3.87
CA ALA A 87 12.06 -2.86 4.72
C ALA A 87 12.55 -2.98 6.18
N MET A 88 13.84 -3.26 6.40
CA MET A 88 14.44 -3.29 7.74
C MET A 88 14.31 -1.92 8.43
N MET A 89 14.61 -0.84 7.71
CA MET A 89 14.45 0.52 8.25
C MET A 89 12.99 0.83 8.57
N ALA A 90 12.04 0.51 7.69
CA ALA A 90 10.63 0.72 7.93
C ALA A 90 10.17 -0.05 9.19
N ILE A 91 10.47 -1.35 9.30
CA ILE A 91 10.10 -2.17 10.46
C ILE A 91 10.65 -1.58 11.77
N LYS A 92 11.93 -1.25 11.81
CA LYS A 92 12.56 -0.75 13.03
C LYS A 92 12.25 0.71 13.32
N GLY A 93 12.35 1.57 12.31
CA GLY A 93 12.25 3.03 12.45
C GLY A 93 10.82 3.57 12.40
N ILE A 94 9.84 2.78 11.92
CA ILE A 94 8.44 3.22 11.84
C ILE A 94 7.51 2.24 12.55
N TYR A 95 7.39 1.00 12.11
CA TYR A 95 6.44 0.04 12.72
C TYR A 95 6.72 -0.19 14.21
N GLY A 96 7.97 -0.50 14.56
CA GLY A 96 8.39 -0.72 15.94
C GLY A 96 8.40 0.57 16.76
N GLU A 97 8.82 1.69 16.17
CA GLU A 97 8.89 3.00 16.82
C GLU A 97 7.51 3.49 17.27
N TYR A 98 6.48 3.31 16.43
CA TYR A 98 5.11 3.75 16.71
C TYR A 98 4.21 2.66 17.29
N GLY A 99 4.61 1.38 17.24
CA GLY A 99 3.75 0.27 17.66
C GLY A 99 2.55 0.09 16.72
N VAL A 100 2.78 0.10 15.40
CA VAL A 100 1.73 0.04 14.36
C VAL A 100 1.00 -1.31 14.43
N GLN A 101 -0.27 -1.32 14.80
CA GLN A 101 -1.10 -2.52 14.91
C GLN A 101 -1.95 -2.76 13.66
N VAL A 102 -2.54 -1.70 13.11
CA VAL A 102 -3.46 -1.76 11.98
C VAL A 102 -2.81 -1.07 10.78
N LEU A 103 -2.57 -1.80 9.71
CA LEU A 103 -1.83 -1.30 8.56
C LEU A 103 -2.54 -1.52 7.23
N ASN A 104 -2.18 -0.70 6.26
CA ASN A 104 -2.43 -0.93 4.85
C ASN A 104 -1.12 -0.88 4.08
N HIS A 105 -0.87 -1.89 3.27
CA HIS A 105 0.25 -1.94 2.32
C HIS A 105 -0.23 -1.63 0.90
N GLY A 106 0.44 -0.71 0.24
CA GLY A 106 0.34 -0.58 -1.21
C GLY A 106 0.98 -1.79 -1.92
N VAL A 107 0.53 -2.08 -3.12
CA VAL A 107 1.09 -3.15 -3.95
C VAL A 107 2.49 -2.75 -4.44
N GLY A 108 3.48 -3.61 -4.25
CA GLY A 108 4.85 -3.38 -4.73
C GLY A 108 5.88 -4.28 -4.08
N PHE A 109 7.07 -4.35 -4.70
CA PHE A 109 8.17 -5.15 -4.15
C PHE A 109 8.72 -4.63 -2.82
N ASP A 110 8.61 -3.33 -2.55
CA ASP A 110 9.08 -2.75 -1.29
C ASP A 110 8.21 -3.22 -0.10
N THR A 111 6.88 -3.21 -0.28
CA THR A 111 5.95 -3.71 0.74
C THR A 111 5.99 -5.23 0.86
N SER A 112 6.15 -5.94 -0.26
CA SER A 112 6.40 -7.39 -0.27
C SER A 112 7.66 -7.76 0.51
N ALA A 113 8.72 -6.97 0.42
CA ALA A 113 9.92 -7.18 1.23
C ALA A 113 9.64 -7.04 2.72
N ILE A 114 8.82 -6.02 3.13
CA ILE A 114 8.41 -5.86 4.53
C ILE A 114 7.66 -7.11 5.00
N GLU A 115 6.66 -7.56 4.24
CA GLU A 115 5.84 -8.74 4.57
C GLU A 115 6.71 -9.98 4.80
N LEU A 116 7.67 -10.21 3.90
CA LEU A 116 8.52 -11.40 3.89
C LEU A 116 9.63 -11.40 4.95
N ILE A 117 10.02 -10.25 5.49
CA ILE A 117 11.03 -10.21 6.57
C ILE A 117 10.43 -10.05 7.97
N LEU A 118 9.11 -9.92 8.12
CA LEU A 118 8.46 -9.97 9.44
C LEU A 118 8.79 -11.27 10.18
N PRO A 119 8.64 -12.48 9.56
CA PRO A 119 8.92 -13.74 10.24
C PRO A 119 10.39 -13.97 10.59
N THR A 120 11.30 -13.19 10.08
CA THR A 120 12.75 -13.32 10.27
C THR A 120 13.32 -12.12 11.02
N TYR A 121 13.51 -11.00 10.33
CA TYR A 121 14.06 -9.78 10.94
C TYR A 121 13.15 -9.20 12.03
N GLY A 122 11.84 -9.11 11.76
CA GLY A 122 10.87 -8.65 12.77
C GLY A 122 10.89 -9.53 14.04
N GLU A 123 10.98 -10.86 13.85
CA GLU A 123 11.10 -11.82 14.95
C GLU A 123 12.39 -11.60 15.76
N SER A 124 13.53 -11.37 15.08
CA SER A 124 14.80 -11.10 15.75
C SER A 124 14.79 -9.82 16.60
N LEU A 125 13.90 -8.89 16.31
CA LEU A 125 13.66 -7.69 17.10
C LEU A 125 12.63 -7.89 18.23
N GLY A 126 12.04 -9.07 18.37
CA GLY A 126 11.00 -9.38 19.36
C GLY A 126 9.71 -8.56 19.16
N LEU A 127 9.34 -8.29 17.91
CA LEU A 127 8.19 -7.44 17.56
C LEU A 127 6.90 -8.21 17.30
N ARG A 128 6.91 -9.55 17.21
CA ARG A 128 5.70 -10.35 17.01
C ARG A 128 4.68 -10.09 18.13
N GLY A 129 3.42 -9.92 17.76
CA GLY A 129 2.32 -9.56 18.65
C GLY A 129 2.33 -8.09 19.12
N LYS A 130 3.36 -7.31 18.76
CA LYS A 130 3.47 -5.88 19.11
C LYS A 130 3.17 -4.95 17.93
N ILE A 131 3.35 -5.43 16.71
CA ILE A 131 3.09 -4.70 15.46
C ILE A 131 2.40 -5.62 14.45
N CYS A 132 1.81 -5.04 13.41
CA CYS A 132 1.31 -5.74 12.21
C CYS A 132 0.28 -6.84 12.49
N ARG A 133 -0.62 -6.65 13.46
CA ARG A 133 -1.61 -7.67 13.81
C ARG A 133 -2.84 -7.66 12.90
N HIS A 134 -3.27 -6.48 12.45
CA HIS A 134 -4.49 -6.30 11.67
C HIS A 134 -4.19 -5.62 10.35
N TRP A 135 -4.55 -6.27 9.27
CA TRP A 135 -4.19 -5.82 7.93
C TRP A 135 -5.43 -5.47 7.12
N VAL A 136 -5.40 -4.33 6.47
CA VAL A 136 -6.49 -3.78 5.66
C VAL A 136 -5.98 -3.62 4.23
N LEU A 137 -5.99 -4.70 3.44
CA LEU A 137 -5.46 -4.70 2.08
C LEU A 137 -5.90 -5.96 1.31
N ASN A 138 -5.72 -5.95 0.00
CA ASN A 138 -5.92 -7.16 -0.79
C ASN A 138 -4.84 -8.20 -0.44
N PRO A 139 -5.22 -9.47 -0.24
CA PRO A 139 -4.29 -10.51 0.16
C PRO A 139 -3.28 -10.80 -0.95
N HIS A 140 -2.04 -10.38 -0.70
CA HIS A 140 -0.89 -10.69 -1.54
C HIS A 140 -0.28 -12.03 -1.14
N PRO A 141 0.22 -12.86 -2.06
CA PRO A 141 0.84 -14.13 -1.69
C PRO A 141 2.09 -13.98 -0.83
N THR A 142 2.78 -12.84 -0.88
CA THR A 142 3.93 -12.53 -0.02
C THR A 142 3.60 -12.38 1.46
N MET A 143 2.30 -12.25 1.80
CA MET A 143 1.82 -12.25 3.19
C MET A 143 1.72 -13.65 3.80
N ILE A 144 1.68 -14.70 2.99
CA ILE A 144 1.46 -16.08 3.47
C ILE A 144 2.42 -16.44 4.61
N PRO A 145 3.74 -16.24 4.50
CA PRO A 145 4.65 -16.54 5.61
C PRO A 145 4.33 -15.78 6.90
N ALA A 146 3.91 -14.52 6.81
CA ALA A 146 3.51 -13.73 7.98
C ALA A 146 2.22 -14.24 8.62
N ILE A 147 1.28 -14.74 7.81
CA ILE A 147 0.04 -15.36 8.30
C ILE A 147 0.36 -16.69 8.99
N GLU A 148 1.12 -17.58 8.32
CA GLU A 148 1.44 -18.92 8.85
C GLU A 148 2.31 -18.87 10.11
N THR A 149 3.06 -17.81 10.32
CA THR A 149 3.87 -17.61 11.53
C THR A 149 3.15 -16.78 12.61
N GLY A 150 1.88 -16.41 12.39
CA GLY A 150 1.04 -15.73 13.38
C GLY A 150 1.38 -14.25 13.59
N TRP A 151 1.91 -13.57 12.58
CA TRP A 151 2.07 -12.12 12.57
C TRP A 151 0.76 -11.41 12.25
N ALA A 152 0.04 -11.87 11.22
CA ALA A 152 -1.26 -11.36 10.85
C ALA A 152 -2.36 -12.16 11.56
N GLU A 153 -3.10 -11.51 12.44
CA GLU A 153 -4.23 -12.13 13.17
C GLU A 153 -5.55 -11.94 12.41
N ASN A 154 -5.71 -10.80 11.76
CA ASN A 154 -6.92 -10.48 11.00
C ASN A 154 -6.57 -9.75 9.71
N LEU A 155 -7.27 -10.11 8.65
CA LEU A 155 -7.14 -9.48 7.36
C LEU A 155 -8.49 -9.08 6.80
N TYR A 156 -8.64 -7.79 6.54
CA TYR A 156 -9.82 -7.18 5.93
C TYR A 156 -9.48 -6.75 4.51
N SER A 157 -10.26 -7.18 3.53
CA SER A 157 -9.90 -7.01 2.13
C SER A 157 -11.07 -6.54 1.28
N PHE A 158 -10.76 -5.78 0.23
CA PHE A 158 -11.68 -5.41 -0.84
C PHE A 158 -11.91 -6.57 -1.83
N GLY A 159 -10.93 -7.44 -1.98
CA GLY A 159 -10.95 -8.54 -2.94
C GLY A 159 -9.78 -9.49 -2.71
N SER A 160 -9.34 -10.18 -3.73
CA SER A 160 -8.25 -11.14 -3.65
C SER A 160 -7.30 -11.04 -4.85
N GLU A 161 -6.09 -11.46 -4.65
CA GLU A 161 -5.12 -11.73 -5.71
C GLU A 161 -5.43 -13.08 -6.36
N VAL A 162 -5.29 -13.17 -7.68
CA VAL A 162 -5.50 -14.42 -8.44
C VAL A 162 -4.61 -15.54 -7.87
N GLY A 163 -5.22 -16.68 -7.61
CA GLY A 163 -4.54 -17.86 -7.06
C GLY A 163 -4.55 -17.94 -5.54
N MET A 164 -5.10 -16.94 -4.83
CA MET A 164 -5.23 -16.94 -3.37
C MET A 164 -6.54 -17.55 -2.87
N GLU A 165 -7.46 -17.89 -3.77
CA GLU A 165 -8.85 -18.25 -3.46
C GLU A 165 -8.96 -19.41 -2.48
N GLU A 166 -8.28 -20.50 -2.75
CA GLU A 166 -8.33 -21.69 -1.90
C GLU A 166 -7.60 -21.48 -0.57
N TYR A 167 -6.51 -20.71 -0.58
CA TYR A 167 -5.81 -20.35 0.65
C TYR A 167 -6.69 -19.50 1.57
N ILE A 168 -7.37 -18.50 1.03
CA ILE A 168 -8.28 -17.63 1.79
C ILE A 168 -9.43 -18.44 2.39
N LYS A 169 -10.07 -19.32 1.60
CA LYS A 169 -11.16 -20.20 2.08
C LYS A 169 -10.71 -21.12 3.21
N ALA A 170 -9.46 -21.59 3.19
CA ALA A 170 -8.91 -22.47 4.20
C ALA A 170 -8.52 -21.75 5.51
N ARG A 171 -8.49 -20.40 5.52
CA ARG A 171 -8.04 -19.60 6.67
C ARG A 171 -9.12 -18.62 7.17
N PRO A 172 -10.34 -19.12 7.53
CA PRO A 172 -11.41 -18.28 8.09
C PRO A 172 -11.06 -17.68 9.46
N ASP A 173 -10.02 -18.19 10.10
CA ASP A 173 -9.43 -17.67 11.34
C ASP A 173 -8.73 -16.32 11.15
N VAL A 174 -8.23 -16.04 9.95
CA VAL A 174 -7.51 -14.81 9.59
C VAL A 174 -8.36 -13.91 8.68
N PHE A 175 -8.97 -14.51 7.67
CA PHE A 175 -9.83 -13.80 6.73
C PHE A 175 -11.25 -13.79 7.24
N ALA A 176 -11.80 -12.61 7.57
CA ALA A 176 -13.18 -12.48 7.98
C ALA A 176 -14.10 -12.79 6.79
N VAL A 177 -14.43 -14.06 6.65
CA VAL A 177 -15.31 -14.60 5.61
C VAL A 177 -16.76 -14.52 6.11
N GLY A 178 -17.68 -14.07 5.26
CA GLY A 178 -19.11 -14.01 5.61
C GLY A 178 -19.72 -15.40 5.75
N PRO A 179 -20.98 -15.49 6.25
CA PRO A 179 -21.70 -16.78 6.38
C PRO A 179 -21.86 -17.53 5.05
N ASP A 180 -21.80 -16.81 3.94
CA ASP A 180 -21.84 -17.34 2.57
C ASP A 180 -20.48 -17.87 2.08
N GLY A 181 -19.46 -17.87 2.92
CA GLY A 181 -18.11 -18.30 2.57
C GLY A 181 -17.32 -17.30 1.74
N THR A 182 -17.73 -16.03 1.70
CA THR A 182 -17.15 -15.00 0.84
C THR A 182 -16.56 -13.84 1.64
N MET A 183 -15.70 -13.06 1.01
CA MET A 183 -15.11 -11.85 1.60
C MET A 183 -16.01 -10.62 1.41
N ARG A 184 -17.23 -10.77 0.90
CA ARG A 184 -18.14 -9.67 0.60
C ARG A 184 -18.45 -8.79 1.82
N SER A 185 -18.71 -9.38 2.97
CA SER A 185 -18.99 -8.65 4.21
C SER A 185 -17.80 -7.83 4.70
N ASN A 186 -16.58 -8.17 4.27
CA ASN A 186 -15.39 -7.43 4.59
C ASN A 186 -15.24 -6.14 3.80
N ARG A 187 -15.85 -6.04 2.63
CA ARG A 187 -15.68 -4.86 1.79
C ARG A 187 -16.14 -3.57 2.46
N ALA A 188 -17.36 -3.56 3.02
CA ALA A 188 -17.84 -2.40 3.77
C ALA A 188 -16.95 -2.10 4.98
N PHE A 189 -16.46 -3.14 5.64
CA PHE A 189 -15.51 -3.03 6.74
C PHE A 189 -14.19 -2.42 6.29
N CYS A 190 -13.66 -2.85 5.15
CA CYS A 190 -12.43 -2.31 4.57
C CYS A 190 -12.57 -0.85 4.17
N GLN A 191 -13.67 -0.48 3.55
CA GLN A 191 -13.93 0.90 3.18
C GLN A 191 -13.97 1.80 4.42
N ALA A 192 -14.65 1.38 5.48
CA ALA A 192 -14.68 2.11 6.73
C ALA A 192 -13.33 2.03 7.47
N ALA A 193 -12.78 0.84 7.67
CA ALA A 193 -11.55 0.62 8.42
C ALA A 193 -10.32 1.18 7.70
N GLY A 194 -10.22 1.01 6.40
CA GLY A 194 -9.10 1.50 5.62
C GLY A 194 -8.93 3.01 5.75
N HIS A 195 -10.04 3.76 5.79
CA HIS A 195 -10.02 5.20 5.98
C HIS A 195 -9.85 5.64 7.42
N TYR A 196 -10.51 4.94 8.36
CA TYR A 196 -10.70 5.44 9.71
C TYR A 196 -10.01 4.63 10.79
N ALA A 197 -9.68 3.37 10.54
CA ALA A 197 -9.10 2.48 11.53
C ALA A 197 -7.61 2.15 11.31
N ALA A 198 -7.07 2.30 10.10
CA ALA A 198 -5.65 2.01 9.89
C ALA A 198 -4.74 3.03 10.56
N ASP A 199 -3.77 2.56 11.33
CA ASP A 199 -2.72 3.39 11.91
C ASP A 199 -1.82 3.99 10.85
N MET A 200 -1.57 3.19 9.81
CA MET A 200 -0.58 3.50 8.79
C MET A 200 -1.01 3.02 7.41
N PHE A 201 -0.73 3.84 6.42
CA PHE A 201 -0.58 3.45 5.03
C PHE A 201 0.90 3.51 4.65
N ILE A 202 1.41 2.48 3.98
CA ILE A 202 2.73 2.48 3.37
C ILE A 202 2.64 1.96 1.95
N GLY A 203 3.26 2.63 1.01
CA GLY A 203 3.29 2.22 -0.39
C GLY A 203 4.49 2.77 -1.14
N SER A 204 4.80 2.16 -2.28
CA SER A 204 5.85 2.62 -3.17
C SER A 204 5.37 3.76 -4.05
N THR A 205 6.28 4.64 -4.45
CA THR A 205 6.03 5.68 -5.45
C THR A 205 7.17 5.74 -6.46
N MET A 206 6.93 6.42 -7.57
CA MET A 206 7.94 6.58 -8.62
C MET A 206 8.66 7.93 -8.54
N GLN A 207 7.97 8.98 -8.11
CA GLN A 207 8.55 10.30 -7.90
C GLN A 207 8.05 10.95 -6.63
N ILE A 208 8.94 11.69 -5.98
CA ILE A 208 8.65 12.63 -4.88
C ILE A 208 9.32 13.95 -5.23
N ASP A 209 8.57 15.06 -5.15
CA ASP A 209 9.13 16.38 -5.37
C ASP A 209 9.83 16.94 -4.12
N ARG A 210 10.48 18.08 -4.28
CA ARG A 210 11.21 18.77 -3.20
C ARG A 210 10.34 19.15 -2.00
N TYR A 211 9.01 19.18 -2.16
CA TYR A 211 8.06 19.52 -1.09
C TYR A 211 7.48 18.27 -0.40
N GLY A 212 7.62 17.10 -1.02
CA GLY A 212 7.10 15.83 -0.54
C GLY A 212 5.76 15.43 -1.16
N ASN A 213 5.34 16.03 -2.27
CA ASN A 213 4.24 15.47 -3.06
C ASN A 213 4.74 14.25 -3.82
N SER A 214 3.93 13.21 -3.94
CA SER A 214 4.31 11.98 -4.62
C SER A 214 3.38 11.63 -5.78
N SER A 215 3.93 10.97 -6.80
CA SER A 215 3.17 10.47 -7.92
C SER A 215 3.82 9.25 -8.57
N THR A 216 2.99 8.38 -9.15
CA THR A 216 3.41 7.33 -10.08
C THR A 216 3.20 7.74 -11.54
N ALA A 217 2.63 8.92 -11.78
CA ALA A 217 2.57 9.50 -13.11
C ALA A 217 3.93 10.07 -13.50
N THR A 218 4.63 9.41 -14.43
CA THR A 218 5.97 9.80 -14.87
C THR A 218 6.02 9.96 -16.38
N LYS A 219 6.72 10.96 -16.89
CA LYS A 219 6.78 11.32 -18.30
C LYS A 219 5.36 11.54 -18.85
N ASN A 220 4.92 10.77 -19.81
CA ASN A 220 3.58 10.87 -20.39
C ASN A 220 2.70 9.65 -20.04
N ASN A 221 3.05 8.91 -18.99
CA ASN A 221 2.32 7.73 -18.55
C ASN A 221 1.73 7.91 -17.16
N VAL A 222 0.50 7.46 -16.99
CA VAL A 222 -0.10 7.30 -15.67
C VAL A 222 -0.03 5.82 -15.32
N ALA A 223 0.85 5.46 -14.39
CA ALA A 223 0.72 4.16 -13.73
C ALA A 223 -0.44 4.25 -12.72
N GLY A 224 -1.13 3.15 -12.49
CA GLY A 224 -2.27 3.12 -11.58
C GLY A 224 -1.88 3.57 -10.17
N PHE A 225 -2.69 4.42 -9.57
CA PHE A 225 -2.48 4.85 -8.19
C PHE A 225 -2.93 3.81 -7.17
N GLY A 226 -3.77 2.86 -7.59
CA GLY A 226 -4.42 1.92 -6.68
C GLY A 226 -5.22 2.64 -5.60
N GLY A 227 -5.17 2.13 -4.39
CA GLY A 227 -5.81 2.73 -3.23
C GLY A 227 -5.03 3.89 -2.58
N ALA A 228 -3.83 4.23 -3.07
CA ALA A 228 -2.94 5.18 -2.41
C ALA A 228 -3.52 6.59 -2.18
N PRO A 229 -4.23 7.22 -3.12
CA PRO A 229 -4.84 8.53 -2.86
C PRO A 229 -5.83 8.51 -1.70
N ASN A 230 -6.54 7.41 -1.56
CA ASN A 230 -7.58 7.19 -0.57
C ASN A 230 -7.01 6.76 0.79
N MET A 231 -6.13 5.77 0.76
CA MET A 231 -5.50 5.21 1.96
C MET A 231 -4.38 6.09 2.51
N GLY A 232 -3.74 6.89 1.66
CA GLY A 232 -2.64 7.80 1.99
C GLY A 232 -3.10 9.21 2.37
N CYS A 233 -4.39 9.45 2.62
CA CYS A 233 -4.88 10.71 3.17
C CYS A 233 -5.21 10.59 4.66
N ASP A 234 -5.17 11.72 5.37
CA ASP A 234 -5.56 11.82 6.77
C ASP A 234 -6.77 12.76 6.90
N ALA A 235 -7.96 12.20 6.73
CA ALA A 235 -9.20 12.97 6.69
C ALA A 235 -9.43 13.77 7.98
N LYS A 236 -9.77 15.05 7.85
CA LYS A 236 -10.11 15.92 8.98
C LYS A 236 -11.27 15.34 9.79
N GLY A 237 -11.17 15.44 11.11
CA GLY A 237 -12.19 14.92 12.02
C GLY A 237 -12.12 13.41 12.26
N ARG A 238 -11.19 12.72 11.63
CA ARG A 238 -10.91 11.32 11.90
C ARG A 238 -10.69 11.09 13.39
N ARG A 239 -11.25 10.00 13.89
CA ARG A 239 -11.06 9.55 15.28
C ARG A 239 -10.65 8.11 15.29
N HIS A 240 -9.49 7.86 15.84
CA HIS A 240 -8.94 6.53 15.97
C HIS A 240 -8.23 6.43 17.32
N VAL A 241 -8.23 5.27 17.95
CA VAL A 241 -7.82 5.13 19.35
C VAL A 241 -6.68 4.13 19.49
N THR A 242 -5.70 4.16 18.58
CA THR A 242 -4.49 3.36 18.72
C THR A 242 -3.34 4.17 19.28
N GLU A 243 -2.40 3.47 19.90
CA GLU A 243 -1.18 4.07 20.43
C GLU A 243 -0.38 4.78 19.33
N ALA A 244 -0.24 4.15 18.16
CA ALA A 244 0.47 4.71 17.00
C ALA A 244 -0.12 6.05 16.55
N TRP A 245 -1.45 6.14 16.47
CA TRP A 245 -2.14 7.35 16.04
C TRP A 245 -1.97 8.50 17.03
N PHE A 246 -2.08 8.22 18.34
CA PHE A 246 -1.85 9.22 19.37
C PHE A 246 -0.38 9.64 19.43
N LYS A 247 0.57 8.71 19.32
CA LYS A 247 1.99 9.03 19.36
C LYS A 247 2.37 9.94 18.19
N CYS A 248 1.99 9.62 16.96
CA CYS A 248 2.22 10.46 15.79
C CYS A 248 1.53 11.83 15.94
N GLY A 249 0.28 11.85 16.41
CA GLY A 249 -0.44 13.09 16.64
C GLY A 249 0.20 13.99 17.71
N ASN A 250 0.71 13.42 18.80
CA ASN A 250 1.43 14.16 19.82
C ASN A 250 2.74 14.75 19.30
N GLU A 251 3.48 14.03 18.47
CA GLU A 251 4.70 14.54 17.85
C GLU A 251 4.41 15.73 16.92
N VAL A 252 3.29 15.67 16.17
CA VAL A 252 2.81 16.79 15.36
C VAL A 252 2.33 17.94 16.22
N ALA A 253 1.55 17.68 17.29
CA ALA A 253 1.04 18.69 18.20
C ALA A 253 2.15 19.45 18.92
N ASN A 254 3.22 18.75 19.36
CA ASN A 254 4.40 19.40 19.94
C ASN A 254 5.09 20.38 18.99
N ARG A 255 4.91 20.19 17.66
CA ARG A 255 5.33 21.16 16.63
C ARG A 255 4.26 22.22 16.40
N ALA A 256 2.98 21.84 16.50
CA ALA A 256 1.83 22.74 16.31
C ALA A 256 1.68 23.76 17.44
N GLU A 257 2.23 23.56 18.62
CA GLU A 257 2.38 24.63 19.62
C GLU A 257 3.08 25.86 19.05
N LEU A 258 3.92 25.66 18.04
CA LEU A 258 4.58 26.73 17.29
C LEU A 258 3.66 27.36 16.24
N THR A 259 2.60 26.68 15.82
CA THR A 259 1.65 27.11 14.76
C THR A 259 0.26 27.42 15.28
N GLY A 260 -0.08 27.07 16.52
CA GLY A 260 -1.39 27.27 17.11
C GLY A 260 -2.46 26.24 16.74
N GLU A 261 -2.11 25.15 16.05
CA GLU A 261 -3.03 24.07 15.69
C GLU A 261 -2.96 22.93 16.70
N CYS A 262 -4.10 22.55 17.28
CA CYS A 262 -4.20 21.41 18.18
C CYS A 262 -4.66 20.16 17.41
N LEU A 263 -3.75 19.26 17.10
CA LEU A 263 -4.04 17.96 16.50
C LEU A 263 -4.16 16.90 17.61
N ARG A 264 -5.23 16.09 17.56
CA ARG A 264 -5.48 15.04 18.56
C ARG A 264 -4.85 13.70 18.21
N GLY A 265 -4.42 13.52 16.98
CA GLY A 265 -3.82 12.31 16.45
C GLY A 265 -3.56 12.46 14.97
N LYS A 266 -2.74 11.58 14.40
CA LYS A 266 -2.41 11.59 12.98
C LYS A 266 -2.13 10.18 12.48
N LYS A 267 -2.67 9.87 11.31
CA LYS A 267 -2.34 8.66 10.57
C LYS A 267 -0.91 8.73 10.04
N LEU A 268 -0.20 7.63 10.15
CA LEU A 268 1.10 7.48 9.49
C LEU A 268 0.88 7.25 7.99
N VAL A 269 1.46 8.10 7.17
CA VAL A 269 1.46 7.98 5.71
C VAL A 269 2.90 7.93 5.24
N VAL A 270 3.30 6.77 4.73
CA VAL A 270 4.69 6.45 4.41
C VAL A 270 4.83 6.17 2.92
N GLN A 271 5.77 6.84 2.28
CA GLN A 271 6.17 6.54 0.90
C GLN A 271 7.56 5.92 0.87
N VAL A 272 7.65 4.77 0.20
CA VAL A 272 8.93 4.09 -0.06
C VAL A 272 9.35 4.39 -1.49
N ILE A 273 10.60 4.78 -1.66
CA ILE A 273 11.13 5.17 -2.97
C ILE A 273 12.59 4.74 -3.12
N THR A 274 13.00 4.46 -4.34
CA THR A 274 14.42 4.30 -4.72
C THR A 274 14.93 5.64 -5.27
N THR A 275 16.11 6.07 -4.84
CA THR A 275 16.65 7.38 -5.27
C THR A 275 16.85 7.44 -6.77
N VAL A 276 17.42 6.38 -7.36
CA VAL A 276 17.58 6.23 -8.81
C VAL A 276 17.19 4.83 -9.21
N SER A 277 16.23 4.69 -10.11
CA SER A 277 15.80 3.38 -10.60
C SER A 277 16.89 2.67 -11.40
N GLU A 278 16.77 1.34 -11.58
CA GLU A 278 17.68 0.54 -12.42
C GLU A 278 17.83 1.09 -13.87
N LYS A 279 16.80 1.78 -14.36
CA LYS A 279 16.80 2.43 -15.67
C LYS A 279 17.37 3.87 -15.65
N GLY A 280 17.91 4.31 -14.52
CA GLY A 280 18.51 5.63 -14.35
C GLY A 280 17.50 6.77 -14.17
N PHE A 281 16.23 6.50 -13.89
CA PHE A 281 15.24 7.56 -13.61
C PHE A 281 15.32 8.00 -12.16
N PRO A 282 15.39 9.33 -11.91
CA PRO A 282 15.41 9.86 -10.55
C PRO A 282 14.05 9.70 -9.88
N GLY A 283 14.07 9.19 -8.64
CA GLY A 283 12.89 9.14 -7.77
C GLY A 283 12.61 10.51 -7.12
N PHE A 284 13.65 11.27 -6.78
CA PHE A 284 13.50 12.62 -6.23
C PHE A 284 13.74 13.67 -7.31
N VAL A 285 12.76 14.56 -7.48
CA VAL A 285 12.73 15.58 -8.55
C VAL A 285 12.40 16.96 -7.99
N GLN A 286 12.78 18.03 -8.70
CA GLN A 286 12.41 19.39 -8.29
C GLN A 286 10.90 19.62 -8.43
N GLU A 287 10.30 19.08 -9.49
CA GLU A 287 8.86 19.15 -9.78
C GLU A 287 8.41 17.80 -10.36
N LEU A 288 7.23 17.32 -9.96
CA LEU A 288 6.69 16.08 -10.48
C LEU A 288 6.39 16.14 -11.98
N ASP A 289 6.72 15.08 -12.71
CA ASP A 289 6.31 14.92 -14.12
C ASP A 289 4.78 15.03 -14.31
N ALA A 290 4.01 14.73 -13.26
CA ALA A 290 2.57 14.89 -13.19
C ALA A 290 2.09 16.30 -13.56
N ILE A 291 2.85 17.33 -13.22
CA ILE A 291 2.56 18.74 -13.55
C ILE A 291 2.61 18.96 -15.06
N GLN A 292 3.65 18.41 -15.72
CA GLN A 292 3.77 18.49 -17.18
C GLN A 292 2.75 17.60 -17.88
N LEU A 293 2.45 16.43 -17.32
CA LEU A 293 1.44 15.52 -17.85
C LEU A 293 0.06 16.18 -17.87
N LYS A 294 -0.34 16.88 -16.80
CA LYS A 294 -1.58 17.67 -16.78
C LYS A 294 -1.67 18.60 -17.98
N LYS A 295 -0.61 19.36 -18.23
CA LYS A 295 -0.56 20.33 -19.37
C LYS A 295 -0.67 19.63 -20.72
N ASN A 296 0.08 18.54 -20.89
CA ASN A 296 0.13 17.80 -22.16
C ASN A 296 -1.18 17.07 -22.47
N ALA A 297 -1.84 16.54 -21.47
CA ALA A 297 -3.07 15.75 -21.62
C ALA A 297 -4.36 16.56 -21.44
N GLY A 298 -4.26 17.85 -21.08
CA GLY A 298 -5.42 18.71 -20.84
C GLY A 298 -6.25 18.27 -19.65
N LEU A 299 -5.60 17.75 -18.61
CA LEU A 299 -6.31 17.32 -17.40
C LEU A 299 -6.70 18.53 -16.53
N ASP A 300 -7.84 18.45 -15.87
CA ASP A 300 -8.29 19.50 -14.94
C ASP A 300 -7.39 19.59 -13.71
N LEU A 301 -6.92 18.43 -13.22
CA LEU A 301 -6.05 18.33 -12.07
C LEU A 301 -4.76 17.56 -12.44
N GLU A 302 -3.64 17.92 -11.82
CA GLU A 302 -2.42 17.13 -11.87
C GLU A 302 -2.60 15.79 -11.15
N PRO A 303 -2.14 14.67 -11.72
CA PRO A 303 -2.24 13.35 -11.09
C PRO A 303 -1.20 13.20 -9.96
N VAL A 304 -1.38 13.96 -8.88
CA VAL A 304 -0.66 13.79 -7.62
C VAL A 304 -1.32 12.68 -6.82
N MET A 305 -0.52 11.69 -6.42
CA MET A 305 -1.02 10.51 -5.71
C MET A 305 -1.23 10.80 -4.21
N ILE A 306 -0.23 11.38 -3.56
CA ILE A 306 -0.30 11.80 -2.16
C ILE A 306 0.31 13.19 -2.04
N TYR A 307 -0.43 14.10 -1.42
CA TYR A 307 0.02 15.47 -1.18
C TYR A 307 0.95 15.55 0.03
N SER A 308 1.84 16.51 0.00
CA SER A 308 2.88 16.70 1.01
C SER A 308 2.31 16.85 2.43
N ASP A 309 1.14 17.47 2.60
CA ASP A 309 0.49 17.70 3.89
C ASP A 309 0.08 16.40 4.59
N ASP A 310 -0.25 15.37 3.81
CA ASP A 310 -0.61 14.06 4.34
C ASP A 310 0.63 13.19 4.64
N LEU A 311 1.71 13.38 3.88
CA LEU A 311 2.90 12.55 3.95
C LEU A 311 3.69 12.77 5.26
N THR A 312 3.82 11.73 6.07
CA THR A 312 4.52 11.78 7.35
C THR A 312 5.96 11.30 7.27
N HIS A 313 6.23 10.30 6.44
CA HIS A 313 7.55 9.69 6.30
C HIS A 313 7.89 9.38 4.86
N ILE A 314 9.18 9.50 4.54
CA ILE A 314 9.75 8.96 3.30
C ILE A 314 10.86 8.00 3.68
N VAL A 315 10.90 6.83 3.03
CA VAL A 315 11.95 5.81 3.18
C VAL A 315 12.64 5.62 1.84
N SER A 316 13.93 5.91 1.77
CA SER A 316 14.79 5.55 0.65
C SER A 316 15.88 4.58 1.12
N GLU A 317 16.70 4.06 0.23
CA GLU A 317 17.86 3.23 0.60
C GLU A 317 18.95 4.01 1.35
N ILE A 318 18.86 5.35 1.36
CA ILE A 318 19.75 6.22 2.12
C ILE A 318 19.32 6.30 3.58
N GLY A 319 18.01 6.50 3.83
CA GLY A 319 17.48 6.69 5.17
C GLY A 319 15.99 6.99 5.21
N ILE A 320 15.52 7.41 6.39
CA ILE A 320 14.14 7.84 6.67
C ILE A 320 14.12 9.33 6.95
N ALA A 321 13.23 10.06 6.29
CA ALA A 321 12.85 11.44 6.65
C ALA A 321 11.50 11.44 7.38
N TYR A 322 11.47 11.97 8.61
CA TYR A 322 10.29 12.09 9.47
C TYR A 322 9.67 13.47 9.26
N LEU A 323 8.95 13.63 8.16
CA LEU A 323 8.48 14.93 7.66
C LEU A 323 7.51 15.64 8.61
N HIS A 324 6.73 14.88 9.38
CA HIS A 324 5.81 15.42 10.40
C HIS A 324 6.52 16.06 11.58
N LYS A 325 7.83 15.80 11.75
CA LYS A 325 8.68 16.44 12.78
C LYS A 325 9.29 17.76 12.32
N CYS A 326 9.21 18.09 11.04
CA CYS A 326 9.76 19.32 10.48
C CYS A 326 8.95 20.55 10.94
N ARG A 327 9.66 21.61 11.35
CA ARG A 327 9.09 22.86 11.86
C ARG A 327 8.48 23.74 10.78
N ASN A 328 9.00 23.64 9.55
CA ASN A 328 8.60 24.45 8.42
C ASN A 328 8.97 23.75 7.11
N MET A 329 8.57 24.34 5.98
CA MET A 329 8.82 23.78 4.64
C MET A 329 10.30 23.72 4.29
N GLU A 330 11.13 24.65 4.76
CA GLU A 330 12.57 24.62 4.49
C GLU A 330 13.24 23.43 5.15
N GLU A 331 12.94 23.17 6.43
CA GLU A 331 13.44 22.00 7.15
C GLU A 331 12.94 20.71 6.51
N ARG A 332 11.70 20.70 6.01
CA ARG A 332 11.13 19.58 5.26
C ARG A 332 11.90 19.30 3.96
N MET A 333 12.19 20.34 3.18
CA MET A 333 13.02 20.20 1.98
C MET A 333 14.43 19.68 2.31
N ASN A 334 15.04 20.15 3.40
CA ASN A 334 16.35 19.68 3.82
C ASN A 334 16.33 18.23 4.29
N ALA A 335 15.27 17.80 4.98
CA ALA A 335 15.08 16.38 5.34
C ALA A 335 14.93 15.48 4.10
N ILE A 336 14.22 15.95 3.07
CA ILE A 336 14.09 15.23 1.79
C ILE A 336 15.44 15.15 1.07
N ARG A 337 16.18 16.27 0.99
CA ARG A 337 17.54 16.33 0.37
C ARG A 337 18.50 15.34 1.01
N ALA A 338 18.46 15.20 2.34
CA ALA A 338 19.33 14.31 3.10
C ALA A 338 19.18 12.81 2.72
N ILE A 339 18.03 12.41 2.17
CA ILE A 339 17.74 11.03 1.78
C ILE A 339 17.54 10.83 0.28
N ALA A 340 17.74 11.88 -0.52
CA ALA A 340 17.50 11.86 -1.97
C ALA A 340 18.71 11.37 -2.80
N GLY A 341 19.84 11.09 -2.17
CA GLY A 341 21.02 10.51 -2.82
C GLY A 341 21.54 11.32 -4.00
N LYS A 342 21.92 10.63 -5.06
CA LYS A 342 22.54 11.27 -6.26
C LYS A 342 21.51 11.81 -7.26
N THR A 343 20.38 12.31 -6.80
CA THR A 343 19.40 13.02 -7.62
C THR A 343 19.69 14.52 -7.64
N GLU A 344 19.04 15.26 -8.55
CA GLU A 344 19.16 16.74 -8.56
C GLU A 344 18.71 17.39 -7.24
N VAL A 345 17.75 16.76 -6.52
CA VAL A 345 17.32 17.21 -5.19
C VAL A 345 18.38 16.92 -4.15
N GLY A 346 18.95 15.70 -4.17
CA GLY A 346 19.97 15.29 -3.20
C GLY A 346 21.31 16.00 -3.38
N MET A 347 21.63 16.42 -4.61
CA MET A 347 22.85 17.24 -4.87
C MET A 347 22.79 18.64 -4.24
N LEU A 348 21.64 19.05 -3.73
CA LEU A 348 21.44 20.28 -2.97
C LEU A 348 21.50 20.05 -1.44
N GLU A 349 21.90 18.88 -1.01
CA GLU A 349 22.09 18.56 0.41
C GLU A 349 23.16 19.47 1.03
N ASP A 350 22.86 19.97 2.24
CA ASP A 350 23.84 20.59 3.15
C ASP A 350 24.23 19.58 4.23
N PRO A 351 25.47 19.07 4.22
CA PRO A 351 25.92 18.07 5.21
C PRO A 351 25.83 18.56 6.66
N ALA A 352 26.02 19.87 6.93
CA ALA A 352 25.90 20.41 8.28
C ALA A 352 24.44 20.37 8.76
N GLU A 353 23.52 20.73 7.90
CA GLU A 353 22.10 20.67 8.19
C GLU A 353 21.62 19.22 8.31
N THR A 354 22.05 18.31 7.44
CA THR A 354 21.76 16.87 7.56
C THR A 354 22.23 16.31 8.91
N LEU A 355 23.43 16.68 9.35
CA LEU A 355 23.93 16.26 10.66
C LEU A 355 23.07 16.80 11.82
N ARG A 356 22.57 18.03 11.71
CA ARG A 356 21.63 18.60 12.68
C ARG A 356 20.33 17.83 12.72
N LEU A 357 19.74 17.59 11.52
CA LEU A 357 18.47 16.84 11.38
C LEU A 357 18.58 15.40 11.93
N ARG A 358 19.74 14.74 11.74
CA ARG A 358 20.00 13.42 12.33
C ARG A 358 20.06 13.48 13.85
N LYS A 359 20.74 14.47 14.43
CA LYS A 359 20.80 14.66 15.89
C LYS A 359 19.42 14.92 16.52
N GLU A 360 18.55 15.62 15.80
CA GLU A 360 17.17 15.88 16.22
C GLU A 360 16.20 14.72 15.91
N GLY A 361 16.65 13.67 15.24
CA GLY A 361 15.83 12.51 14.86
C GLY A 361 14.77 12.80 13.79
N ILE A 362 14.98 13.87 13.01
CA ILE A 362 14.17 14.23 11.84
C ILE A 362 14.62 13.44 10.62
N VAL A 363 15.89 13.09 10.53
CA VAL A 363 16.45 12.15 9.57
C VAL A 363 17.12 11.02 10.34
N LYS A 364 16.94 9.79 9.90
CA LYS A 364 17.67 8.62 10.43
C LYS A 364 18.23 7.80 9.27
N LEU A 365 19.52 7.57 9.31
CA LEU A 365 20.18 6.62 8.42
C LEU A 365 20.12 5.21 9.02
N PRO A 366 20.40 4.12 8.26
CA PRO A 366 20.43 2.77 8.82
C PRO A 366 21.29 2.64 10.07
N GLU A 367 22.43 3.31 10.09
CA GLU A 367 23.39 3.31 11.22
C GLU A 367 22.78 3.96 12.49
N ASP A 368 21.97 5.00 12.32
CA ASP A 368 21.26 5.66 13.43
C ASP A 368 20.19 4.75 14.05
N LEU A 369 19.70 3.80 13.25
CA LEU A 369 18.79 2.73 13.68
C LEU A 369 19.53 1.48 14.18
N GLY A 370 20.88 1.49 14.18
CA GLY A 370 21.69 0.31 14.48
C GLY A 370 21.45 -0.84 13.49
N ILE A 371 21.29 -0.52 12.22
CA ILE A 371 21.19 -1.48 11.11
C ILE A 371 22.53 -1.49 10.37
N ASP A 372 23.15 -2.65 10.29
CA ASP A 372 24.28 -2.89 9.40
C ASP A 372 23.73 -3.19 7.99
N ARG A 373 24.09 -2.33 7.03
CA ARG A 373 23.64 -2.46 5.63
C ARG A 373 24.02 -3.80 5.00
N SER A 374 25.14 -4.39 5.41
CA SER A 374 25.63 -5.67 4.89
C SER A 374 24.74 -6.85 5.29
N THR A 375 23.90 -6.69 6.31
CA THR A 375 22.94 -7.71 6.74
C THR A 375 21.66 -7.73 5.94
N ALA A 376 21.41 -6.69 5.14
CA ALA A 376 20.22 -6.57 4.29
C ALA A 376 20.38 -7.48 3.05
N THR A 377 20.21 -8.76 3.24
CA THR A 377 20.37 -9.76 2.19
C THR A 377 19.12 -10.59 2.00
N ARG A 378 18.97 -11.23 0.84
CA ARG A 378 17.85 -12.13 0.52
C ARG A 378 17.68 -13.29 1.51
N GLU A 379 18.68 -13.57 2.35
CA GLU A 379 18.58 -14.58 3.41
C GLU A 379 17.52 -14.22 4.47
N LEU A 380 17.17 -12.94 4.60
CA LEU A 380 16.10 -12.49 5.48
C LEU A 380 14.69 -12.76 4.95
N LEU A 381 14.54 -13.06 3.65
CA LEU A 381 13.22 -13.36 3.07
C LEU A 381 12.74 -14.74 3.54
N ALA A 382 11.57 -14.81 4.16
CA ALA A 382 10.93 -16.06 4.57
C ALA A 382 10.54 -16.95 3.37
N ALA A 383 10.26 -16.34 2.22
CA ALA A 383 10.09 -17.00 0.94
C ALA A 383 10.97 -16.30 -0.10
N LYS A 384 11.75 -17.01 -0.88
CA LYS A 384 12.75 -16.46 -1.81
C LYS A 384 12.31 -16.52 -3.28
N ASN A 385 11.25 -17.25 -3.56
CA ASN A 385 10.68 -17.46 -4.90
C ASN A 385 9.20 -17.89 -4.80
N MET A 386 8.55 -18.03 -5.96
CA MET A 386 7.13 -18.40 -6.02
C MET A 386 6.85 -19.78 -5.44
N LYS A 387 7.78 -20.73 -5.62
CA LYS A 387 7.61 -22.10 -5.08
C LYS A 387 7.56 -22.09 -3.56
N ASP A 388 8.40 -21.28 -2.91
CA ASP A 388 8.40 -21.17 -1.46
C ASP A 388 7.04 -20.65 -0.95
N LEU A 389 6.39 -19.71 -1.66
CA LEU A 389 5.06 -19.23 -1.32
C LEU A 389 3.98 -20.32 -1.44
N VAL A 390 4.08 -21.17 -2.47
CA VAL A 390 3.21 -22.35 -2.61
C VAL A 390 3.44 -23.31 -1.45
N ASP A 391 4.70 -23.61 -1.13
CA ASP A 391 5.04 -24.51 -0.03
C ASP A 391 4.55 -23.96 1.34
N TRP A 392 4.72 -22.66 1.59
CA TRP A 392 4.20 -21.99 2.78
C TRP A 392 2.67 -22.07 2.93
N SER A 393 1.95 -22.03 1.80
CA SER A 393 0.48 -22.16 1.78
C SER A 393 -0.03 -23.60 1.95
N GLY A 394 0.85 -24.58 2.05
CA GLY A 394 0.47 -26.00 1.99
C GLY A 394 -0.05 -26.44 0.62
N GLY A 395 0.33 -25.73 -0.45
CA GLY A 395 -0.11 -25.99 -1.83
C GLY A 395 -1.45 -25.33 -2.20
N LEU A 396 -2.01 -24.52 -1.31
CA LEU A 396 -3.31 -23.86 -1.55
C LEU A 396 -3.19 -22.57 -2.39
N TYR A 397 -2.05 -21.91 -2.36
CA TYR A 397 -1.75 -20.82 -3.28
C TYR A 397 -1.39 -21.39 -4.65
N ASN A 398 -2.16 -20.99 -5.66
CA ASN A 398 -1.94 -21.46 -7.04
C ASN A 398 -1.56 -20.28 -7.95
N PRO A 399 -0.26 -19.99 -8.12
CA PRO A 399 0.18 -18.94 -9.03
C PRO A 399 -0.25 -19.28 -10.46
N CYS A 400 -0.83 -18.32 -11.16
CA CYS A 400 -1.27 -18.53 -12.53
C CYS A 400 -0.09 -18.98 -13.42
N LEU A 401 -0.25 -20.09 -14.13
CA LEU A 401 0.77 -20.74 -14.97
C LEU A 401 1.35 -19.86 -16.11
N LEU A 402 0.77 -18.68 -16.34
CA LEU A 402 1.27 -17.70 -17.33
C LEU A 402 2.65 -17.11 -16.99
N TYR A 403 3.19 -17.38 -15.80
CA TYR A 403 4.54 -16.96 -15.40
C TYR A 403 5.61 -18.07 -15.53
N THR A 404 5.25 -19.24 -16.03
CA THR A 404 6.20 -20.36 -16.24
C THR A 404 6.68 -20.49 -17.68
N SER A 405 6.33 -19.58 -18.56
CA SER A 405 6.94 -19.48 -19.89
C SER A 405 7.94 -18.33 -19.90
N ASP A 406 9.19 -18.68 -19.82
CA ASP A 406 10.46 -17.98 -20.05
C ASP A 406 10.47 -16.48 -20.38
#